data_d6f8181479f1e142fdf3b8956cd6c46c
#
_entry.id   d6f8181479f1e142fdf3b8956cd6c46c
#
_cell.length_a   1.000
_cell.length_b   1.000
_cell.length_c   1.000
_cell.angle_alpha   90.00
_cell.angle_beta   90.00
_cell.angle_gamma   90.00
#
_symmetry.space_group_name_H-M   'P 1'
#
loop_
_entity.id
_entity.type
_entity.pdbx_description
1 polymer ?
#
loop_
_entity_poly.entity_id
_entity_poly.type
_entity_poly.pdbx_seq_one_letter_code
_entity_poly.pdbx_strand_id
1 'polypeptide(L)'
;MRSAFATVPFYRERWALDGRTDPVLVPGRTGTDSGAAALAEAVHKIVDLVPLAGGTRRIEPNRGLGPVLRKARAVDGDALVVVLGGDGLQPPADLPRGVRCCVVDPDVPSAGVLAELSAALRRGRRVIAVGDDKQLAVFAAALPEERAYRVESVPRRELDTMDTGPYGVLHDPVLGYLGALEPCGRWHLDWPRVYARPTTGGLAFTLLRQDSPRFVDVLPAGGVRGEIAPCPRHGTPVVLT
;
A
#
# COMPACT_ATOMS: atom_id res chain seq x y z
N MET A 1 8.66 9.71 -14.77
CA MET A 1 9.74 10.62 -14.39
C MET A 1 9.66 11.96 -15.15
N ARG A 2 9.76 12.04 -16.49
CA ARG A 2 9.65 13.32 -17.23
C ARG A 2 8.45 14.17 -16.84
N SER A 3 7.25 13.57 -16.72
CA SER A 3 6.06 14.30 -16.27
C SER A 3 6.20 14.83 -14.85
N ALA A 4 6.75 14.06 -13.92
CA ALA A 4 6.95 14.53 -12.53
C ALA A 4 7.98 15.67 -12.48
N PHE A 5 9.07 15.58 -13.23
CA PHE A 5 10.05 16.68 -13.37
C PHE A 5 9.41 17.96 -13.92
N ALA A 6 8.57 17.84 -14.92
CA ALA A 6 7.94 19.01 -15.54
C ALA A 6 6.88 19.66 -14.64
N THR A 7 6.18 18.92 -13.81
CA THR A 7 4.96 19.38 -13.15
C THR A 7 5.01 19.40 -11.61
N VAL A 8 6.01 18.76 -10.98
CA VAL A 8 6.08 18.62 -9.53
C VAL A 8 7.31 19.35 -8.98
N PRO A 9 7.15 20.39 -8.15
CA PRO A 9 8.24 21.24 -7.67
C PRO A 9 9.37 20.45 -7.00
N PHE A 10 9.04 19.50 -6.13
CA PHE A 10 10.00 18.62 -5.44
C PHE A 10 10.99 17.94 -6.39
N TYR A 11 10.49 17.37 -7.49
CA TYR A 11 11.36 16.66 -8.44
C TYR A 11 12.09 17.59 -9.38
N ARG A 12 11.54 18.77 -9.67
CA ARG A 12 12.24 19.83 -10.41
C ARG A 12 13.49 20.28 -9.66
N GLU A 13 13.33 20.63 -8.36
CA GLU A 13 14.45 21.04 -7.52
C GLU A 13 15.51 19.94 -7.44
N ARG A 14 15.08 18.71 -7.12
CA ARG A 14 15.98 17.59 -6.88
C ARG A 14 16.74 17.11 -8.12
N TRP A 15 16.09 17.08 -9.27
CA TRP A 15 16.68 16.54 -10.50
C TRP A 15 17.23 17.59 -11.47
N ALA A 16 17.05 18.88 -11.17
CA ALA A 16 17.61 19.98 -11.95
C ALA A 16 19.10 20.26 -11.64
N LEU A 17 19.74 19.39 -10.86
CA LEU A 17 21.16 19.46 -10.57
C LEU A 17 21.95 19.57 -11.91
N ASP A 18 22.83 20.55 -12.00
CA ASP A 18 23.69 20.85 -13.15
C ASP A 18 23.00 21.56 -14.34
N GLY A 19 21.89 22.26 -14.16
CA GLY A 19 21.22 23.03 -15.22
C GLY A 19 20.61 22.19 -16.34
N ARG A 20 20.37 20.91 -16.10
CA ARG A 20 19.77 20.01 -17.09
C ARG A 20 18.25 20.15 -17.10
N THR A 21 17.69 20.25 -18.28
CA THR A 21 16.24 20.34 -18.50
C THR A 21 15.55 18.97 -18.56
N ASP A 22 16.32 17.89 -18.72
CA ASP A 22 15.83 16.52 -18.75
C ASP A 22 16.31 15.74 -17.51
N PRO A 23 15.43 15.02 -16.80
CA PRO A 23 15.82 14.17 -15.69
C PRO A 23 16.57 12.94 -16.22
N VAL A 24 17.86 13.05 -16.32
CA VAL A 24 18.69 11.90 -16.62
C VAL A 24 19.05 11.24 -15.30
N LEU A 25 18.40 10.15 -14.98
CA LEU A 25 18.79 9.29 -13.87
C LEU A 25 20.02 8.47 -14.32
N VAL A 26 21.17 9.04 -14.11
CA VAL A 26 22.44 8.34 -14.30
C VAL A 26 22.85 7.81 -12.93
N PRO A 27 23.05 6.49 -12.78
CA PRO A 27 23.60 5.93 -11.56
C PRO A 27 24.85 6.68 -11.12
N GLY A 28 24.87 7.12 -9.84
CA GLY A 28 26.01 7.83 -9.27
C GLY A 28 26.08 9.35 -9.54
N ARG A 29 25.19 9.94 -10.37
CA ARG A 29 25.20 11.38 -10.65
C ARG A 29 24.07 12.18 -10.01
N THR A 30 23.02 11.51 -9.51
CA THR A 30 21.83 12.14 -8.94
C THR A 30 21.61 11.66 -7.50
N GLY A 31 22.54 11.99 -6.62
CA GLY A 31 22.51 11.57 -5.20
C GLY A 31 23.00 10.14 -4.96
N THR A 32 23.12 9.76 -3.71
CA THR A 32 23.63 8.48 -3.24
C THR A 32 22.83 7.28 -3.70
N ASP A 33 21.55 7.45 -4.00
CA ASP A 33 20.62 6.38 -4.37
C ASP A 33 20.12 6.45 -5.82
N SER A 34 20.99 6.84 -6.73
CA SER A 34 20.65 6.94 -8.16
C SER A 34 19.46 7.87 -8.45
N GLY A 35 19.31 8.94 -7.65
CA GLY A 35 18.23 9.91 -7.78
C GLY A 35 16.96 9.62 -6.99
N ALA A 36 16.87 8.50 -6.30
CA ALA A 36 15.77 8.21 -5.41
C ALA A 36 15.75 9.18 -4.21
N ALA A 37 14.57 9.54 -3.73
CA ALA A 37 14.37 10.39 -2.57
C ALA A 37 13.98 9.55 -1.35
N ALA A 38 14.49 9.89 -0.16
CA ALA A 38 13.97 9.28 1.05
C ALA A 38 12.48 9.62 1.20
N LEU A 39 11.65 8.61 1.52
CA LEU A 39 10.21 8.81 1.69
C LEU A 39 9.91 9.84 2.80
N ALA A 40 10.69 9.81 3.89
CA ALA A 40 10.57 10.78 4.97
C ALA A 40 10.81 12.24 4.51
N GLU A 41 11.81 12.47 3.63
CA GLU A 41 12.04 13.79 3.02
C GLU A 41 10.85 14.21 2.14
N ALA A 42 10.36 13.28 1.32
CA ALA A 42 9.21 13.52 0.46
C ALA A 42 7.95 13.88 1.28
N VAL A 43 7.70 13.17 2.38
CA VAL A 43 6.57 13.47 3.29
C VAL A 43 6.76 14.81 3.98
N HIS A 44 7.97 15.14 4.42
CA HIS A 44 8.25 16.46 5.03
C HIS A 44 7.95 17.61 4.06
N LYS A 45 8.24 17.41 2.77
CA LYS A 45 7.98 18.36 1.68
C LYS A 45 6.69 18.02 0.91
N ILE A 46 5.65 17.52 1.57
CA ILE A 46 4.42 17.03 0.92
C ILE A 46 3.74 18.08 0.03
N VAL A 47 3.89 19.36 0.36
CA VAL A 47 3.36 20.49 -0.43
C VAL A 47 3.98 20.52 -1.81
N ASP A 48 5.28 20.25 -1.90
CA ASP A 48 6.06 20.30 -3.13
C ASP A 48 5.85 19.05 -4.00
N LEU A 49 5.21 18.00 -3.45
CA LEU A 49 4.76 16.83 -4.20
C LEU A 49 3.43 17.04 -4.92
N VAL A 50 2.75 18.15 -4.65
CA VAL A 50 1.52 18.51 -5.37
C VAL A 50 1.90 19.08 -6.74
N PRO A 51 1.33 18.59 -7.85
CA PRO A 51 1.58 19.14 -9.17
C PRO A 51 1.20 20.62 -9.26
N LEU A 52 1.91 21.37 -10.12
CA LEU A 52 1.62 22.81 -10.36
C LEU A 52 0.19 23.06 -10.86
N ALA A 53 -0.41 22.09 -11.53
CA ALA A 53 -1.81 22.13 -11.96
C ALA A 53 -2.82 22.02 -10.80
N GLY A 54 -2.34 21.81 -9.57
CA GLY A 54 -3.17 21.60 -8.38
C GLY A 54 -3.32 20.13 -7.99
N GLY A 55 -3.94 19.92 -6.83
CA GLY A 55 -4.16 18.59 -6.29
C GLY A 55 -4.34 18.60 -4.78
N THR A 56 -4.29 17.42 -4.17
CA THR A 56 -4.38 17.21 -2.72
C THR A 56 -3.01 16.96 -2.11
N ARG A 57 -2.86 17.30 -0.83
CA ARG A 57 -1.69 16.92 0.01
C ARG A 57 -1.96 15.66 0.83
N ARG A 58 -3.15 15.08 0.66
CA ARG A 58 -3.63 14.02 1.53
C ARG A 58 -2.94 12.71 1.20
N ILE A 59 -2.33 12.11 2.20
CA ILE A 59 -1.86 10.73 2.18
C ILE A 59 -3.08 9.82 2.39
N GLU A 60 -3.17 8.76 1.60
CA GLU A 60 -4.26 7.79 1.66
C GLU A 60 -3.69 6.39 2.01
N PRO A 61 -3.53 6.07 3.31
CA PRO A 61 -2.93 4.81 3.73
C PRO A 61 -3.67 3.57 3.23
N ASN A 62 -4.98 3.68 3.00
CA ASN A 62 -5.81 2.57 2.53
C ASN A 62 -5.92 2.47 1.00
N ARG A 63 -5.20 3.31 0.26
CA ARG A 63 -5.14 3.28 -1.20
C ARG A 63 -4.56 1.95 -1.69
N GLY A 64 -5.10 1.38 -2.76
CA GLY A 64 -4.62 0.14 -3.37
C GLY A 64 -5.18 -1.13 -2.72
N LEU A 65 -5.96 -1.02 -1.63
CA LEU A 65 -6.46 -2.19 -0.91
C LEU A 65 -7.33 -3.09 -1.78
N GLY A 66 -8.29 -2.53 -2.51
CA GLY A 66 -9.22 -3.34 -3.32
C GLY A 66 -8.51 -4.19 -4.37
N PRO A 67 -7.62 -3.60 -5.21
CA PRO A 67 -6.81 -4.36 -6.17
C PRO A 67 -5.95 -5.44 -5.53
N VAL A 68 -5.32 -5.13 -4.39
CA VAL A 68 -4.42 -6.07 -3.70
C VAL A 68 -5.21 -7.22 -3.09
N LEU A 69 -6.37 -6.97 -2.50
CA LEU A 69 -7.26 -8.03 -2.00
C LEU A 69 -7.74 -8.96 -3.13
N ARG A 70 -8.02 -8.42 -4.33
CA ARG A 70 -8.34 -9.26 -5.49
C ARG A 70 -7.17 -10.15 -5.90
N LYS A 71 -5.94 -9.64 -5.88
CA LYS A 71 -4.73 -10.43 -6.16
C LYS A 71 -4.55 -11.54 -5.14
N ALA A 72 -4.75 -11.26 -3.87
CA ALA A 72 -4.73 -12.23 -2.79
C ALA A 72 -5.91 -13.24 -2.85
N ARG A 73 -6.85 -13.06 -3.81
CA ARG A 73 -8.11 -13.82 -3.91
C ARG A 73 -8.96 -13.76 -2.64
N ALA A 74 -8.75 -12.72 -1.84
CA ALA A 74 -9.48 -12.50 -0.60
C ALA A 74 -10.87 -11.88 -0.85
N VAL A 75 -11.05 -11.13 -1.95
CA VAL A 75 -12.30 -10.44 -2.27
C VAL A 75 -12.81 -10.83 -3.65
N ASP A 76 -14.02 -11.38 -3.67
CA ASP A 76 -14.86 -11.57 -4.84
C ASP A 76 -16.32 -11.30 -4.47
N GLY A 77 -17.05 -10.58 -5.31
CA GLY A 77 -18.49 -10.36 -5.12
C GLY A 77 -18.88 -9.52 -3.90
N ASP A 78 -19.87 -10.00 -3.16
CA ASP A 78 -20.52 -9.28 -2.04
C ASP A 78 -19.82 -9.61 -0.71
N ALA A 79 -18.87 -8.76 -0.31
CA ALA A 79 -18.11 -8.91 0.92
C ALA A 79 -18.18 -7.66 1.81
N LEU A 80 -17.90 -7.83 3.10
CA LEU A 80 -17.61 -6.75 4.04
C LEU A 80 -16.12 -6.78 4.37
N VAL A 81 -15.42 -5.71 4.04
CA VAL A 81 -14.02 -5.50 4.41
C VAL A 81 -13.96 -4.64 5.66
N VAL A 82 -13.30 -5.14 6.69
CA VAL A 82 -13.05 -4.44 7.95
C VAL A 82 -11.57 -4.07 7.97
N VAL A 83 -11.25 -2.79 7.83
CA VAL A 83 -9.87 -2.30 7.91
C VAL A 83 -9.59 -1.91 9.34
N LEU A 84 -8.63 -2.59 9.95
CA LEU A 84 -8.23 -2.33 11.33
C LEU A 84 -7.22 -1.19 11.39
N GLY A 85 -7.51 -0.18 12.21
CA GLY A 85 -6.65 0.98 12.38
C GLY A 85 -7.31 2.04 13.24
N GLY A 86 -6.50 3.00 13.72
CA GLY A 86 -6.95 4.06 14.62
C GLY A 86 -7.87 5.10 13.96
N ASP A 87 -8.32 6.02 14.79
CA ASP A 87 -9.23 7.11 14.42
C ASP A 87 -8.67 7.97 13.27
N GLY A 88 -9.56 8.34 12.36
CA GLY A 88 -9.23 9.20 11.22
C GLY A 88 -8.81 8.49 9.95
N LEU A 89 -8.60 7.18 9.96
CA LEU A 89 -8.43 6.41 8.73
C LEU A 89 -9.71 6.45 7.90
N GLN A 90 -9.56 6.68 6.59
CA GLN A 90 -10.71 6.67 5.69
C GLN A 90 -10.85 5.31 5.00
N PRO A 91 -12.08 4.88 4.72
CA PRO A 91 -12.29 3.70 3.89
C PRO A 91 -11.59 3.83 2.53
N PRO A 92 -11.02 2.74 1.98
CA PRO A 92 -10.43 2.75 0.66
C PRO A 92 -11.48 3.08 -0.41
N ALA A 93 -11.13 3.97 -1.34
CA ALA A 93 -12.01 4.38 -2.43
C ALA A 93 -12.04 3.39 -3.61
N ASP A 94 -11.12 2.42 -3.65
CA ASP A 94 -10.87 1.55 -4.80
C ASP A 94 -11.35 0.10 -4.63
N LEU A 95 -12.27 -0.11 -3.69
CA LEU A 95 -12.92 -1.41 -3.53
C LEU A 95 -13.84 -1.76 -4.72
N PRO A 96 -13.98 -3.05 -5.05
CA PRO A 96 -14.91 -3.50 -6.08
C PRO A 96 -16.35 -3.09 -5.77
N ARG A 97 -17.17 -2.93 -6.81
CA ARG A 97 -18.61 -2.73 -6.63
C ARG A 97 -19.23 -3.89 -5.86
N GLY A 98 -20.12 -3.58 -4.91
CA GLY A 98 -20.76 -4.55 -4.02
C GLY A 98 -19.97 -4.84 -2.73
N VAL A 99 -18.69 -4.55 -2.69
CA VAL A 99 -17.90 -4.67 -1.46
C VAL A 99 -18.14 -3.46 -0.57
N ARG A 100 -18.58 -3.73 0.67
CA ARG A 100 -18.71 -2.70 1.71
C ARG A 100 -17.44 -2.63 2.54
N CYS A 101 -17.18 -1.47 3.13
CA CYS A 101 -16.03 -1.30 4.00
C CYS A 101 -16.37 -0.49 5.23
N CYS A 102 -15.80 -0.89 6.36
CA CYS A 102 -15.71 -0.06 7.55
C CYS A 102 -14.26 -0.03 8.05
N VAL A 103 -13.90 1.08 8.67
CA VAL A 103 -12.62 1.23 9.40
C VAL A 103 -12.93 1.13 10.87
N VAL A 104 -12.15 0.37 11.60
CA VAL A 104 -12.43 -0.03 12.98
C VAL A 104 -11.18 0.09 13.83
N ASP A 105 -11.31 0.75 14.95
CA ASP A 105 -10.33 0.62 16.02
C ASP A 105 -10.45 -0.78 16.64
N PRO A 106 -9.43 -1.64 16.55
CA PRO A 106 -9.49 -3.00 17.05
C PRO A 106 -9.67 -3.08 18.58
N ASP A 107 -9.18 -2.07 19.31
CA ASP A 107 -9.27 -2.03 20.78
C ASP A 107 -10.69 -1.67 21.26
N VAL A 108 -11.43 -0.88 20.47
CA VAL A 108 -12.77 -0.40 20.85
C VAL A 108 -13.73 -0.46 19.65
N PRO A 109 -14.10 -1.67 19.17
CA PRO A 109 -15.04 -1.79 18.07
C PRO A 109 -16.41 -1.21 18.46
N SER A 110 -16.91 -0.24 17.70
CA SER A 110 -18.19 0.39 17.98
C SER A 110 -19.36 -0.59 17.85
N ALA A 111 -20.43 -0.38 18.62
CA ALA A 111 -21.63 -1.21 18.54
C ALA A 111 -22.24 -1.23 17.12
N GLY A 112 -22.14 -0.12 16.39
CA GLY A 112 -22.58 -0.04 14.98
C GLY A 112 -21.81 -0.97 14.07
N VAL A 113 -20.49 -1.03 14.20
CA VAL A 113 -19.63 -1.95 13.43
C VAL A 113 -19.96 -3.40 13.76
N LEU A 114 -20.11 -3.74 15.05
CA LEU A 114 -20.46 -5.10 15.47
C LEU A 114 -21.84 -5.53 14.95
N ALA A 115 -22.79 -4.59 14.87
CA ALA A 115 -24.11 -4.82 14.29
C ALA A 115 -24.02 -5.06 12.76
N GLU A 116 -23.22 -4.26 12.04
CA GLU A 116 -23.01 -4.42 10.60
C GLU A 116 -22.33 -5.75 10.26
N LEU A 117 -21.27 -6.11 11.00
CA LEU A 117 -20.58 -7.40 10.90
C LEU A 117 -21.56 -8.55 11.13
N SER A 118 -22.35 -8.48 12.19
CA SER A 118 -23.36 -9.49 12.51
C SER A 118 -24.41 -9.63 11.41
N ALA A 119 -24.85 -8.51 10.83
CA ALA A 119 -25.78 -8.50 9.70
C ALA A 119 -25.17 -9.09 8.43
N ALA A 120 -23.90 -8.81 8.15
CA ALA A 120 -23.16 -9.40 7.02
C ALA A 120 -23.07 -10.92 7.17
N LEU A 121 -22.63 -11.41 8.33
CA LEU A 121 -22.50 -12.84 8.60
C LEU A 121 -23.86 -13.59 8.55
N ARG A 122 -24.97 -12.98 9.05
CA ARG A 122 -26.31 -13.57 8.93
C ARG A 122 -26.79 -13.69 7.49
N ARG A 123 -26.36 -12.76 6.61
CA ARG A 123 -26.70 -12.80 5.17
C ARG A 123 -25.78 -13.72 4.37
N GLY A 124 -24.88 -14.45 5.00
CA GLY A 124 -23.92 -15.32 4.35
C GLY A 124 -22.82 -14.59 3.59
N ARG A 125 -22.61 -13.29 3.86
CA ARG A 125 -21.53 -12.51 3.23
C ARG A 125 -20.18 -12.92 3.82
N ARG A 126 -19.17 -12.89 2.99
CA ARG A 126 -17.79 -12.98 3.48
C ARG A 126 -17.44 -11.72 4.28
N VAL A 127 -16.77 -11.91 5.39
CA VAL A 127 -16.22 -10.81 6.20
C VAL A 127 -14.72 -10.98 6.27
N ILE A 128 -14.00 -9.94 5.87
CA ILE A 128 -12.55 -9.94 5.74
C ILE A 128 -11.99 -8.83 6.62
N ALA A 129 -11.19 -9.19 7.62
CA ALA A 129 -10.48 -8.24 8.47
C ALA A 129 -9.05 -8.06 7.95
N VAL A 130 -8.63 -6.81 7.76
CA VAL A 130 -7.31 -6.43 7.27
C VAL A 130 -6.60 -5.60 8.34
N GLY A 131 -5.48 -6.07 8.84
CA GLY A 131 -4.69 -5.40 9.88
C GLY A 131 -3.36 -6.09 10.11
N ASP A 132 -2.50 -5.56 10.96
CA ASP A 132 -1.34 -6.30 11.44
C ASP A 132 -1.76 -7.45 12.37
N ASP A 133 -0.83 -8.35 12.69
CA ASP A 133 -1.14 -9.55 13.47
C ASP A 133 -1.70 -9.22 14.85
N LYS A 134 -1.19 -8.15 15.49
CA LYS A 134 -1.68 -7.70 16.81
C LYS A 134 -3.10 -7.18 16.70
N GLN A 135 -3.38 -6.33 15.72
CA GLN A 135 -4.71 -5.77 15.49
C GLN A 135 -5.73 -6.87 15.18
N LEU A 136 -5.35 -7.84 14.35
CA LEU A 136 -6.20 -8.99 14.01
C LEU A 136 -6.50 -9.84 15.25
N ALA A 137 -5.51 -10.10 16.10
CA ALA A 137 -5.69 -10.85 17.33
C ALA A 137 -6.61 -10.12 18.33
N VAL A 138 -6.41 -8.81 18.54
CA VAL A 138 -7.24 -7.98 19.42
C VAL A 138 -8.69 -7.94 18.90
N PHE A 139 -8.86 -7.70 17.60
CA PHE A 139 -10.19 -7.67 16.99
C PHE A 139 -10.91 -9.02 17.09
N ALA A 140 -10.22 -10.13 16.86
CA ALA A 140 -10.78 -11.46 17.00
C ALA A 140 -11.23 -11.75 18.45
N ALA A 141 -10.41 -11.33 19.43
CA ALA A 141 -10.76 -11.48 20.86
C ALA A 141 -11.95 -10.62 21.30
N ALA A 142 -12.22 -9.51 20.62
CA ALA A 142 -13.37 -8.65 20.88
C ALA A 142 -14.69 -9.21 20.30
N LEU A 143 -14.62 -10.25 19.44
CA LEU A 143 -15.78 -10.89 18.85
C LEU A 143 -16.23 -12.12 19.65
N PRO A 144 -17.55 -12.43 19.69
CA PRO A 144 -17.99 -13.75 20.14
C PRO A 144 -17.32 -14.86 19.33
N GLU A 145 -16.92 -15.95 19.98
CA GLU A 145 -16.15 -17.04 19.37
C GLU A 145 -16.80 -17.56 18.08
N GLU A 146 -18.10 -17.81 18.10
CA GLU A 146 -18.90 -18.24 16.94
C GLU A 146 -18.88 -17.28 15.74
N ARG A 147 -18.43 -16.03 15.94
CA ARG A 147 -18.26 -15.04 14.86
C ARG A 147 -16.81 -14.90 14.46
N ALA A 148 -15.90 -14.99 15.41
CA ALA A 148 -14.47 -14.83 15.17
C ALA A 148 -13.96 -15.80 14.10
N TYR A 149 -14.33 -17.09 14.18
CA TYR A 149 -13.89 -18.10 13.19
C TYR A 149 -14.49 -17.92 11.79
N ARG A 150 -15.53 -17.08 11.64
CA ARG A 150 -16.16 -16.76 10.35
C ARG A 150 -15.59 -15.51 9.68
N VAL A 151 -14.71 -14.80 10.37
CA VAL A 151 -14.01 -13.65 9.85
C VAL A 151 -12.67 -14.10 9.25
N GLU A 152 -12.50 -13.87 7.97
CA GLU A 152 -11.25 -14.16 7.29
C GLU A 152 -10.22 -13.08 7.62
N SER A 153 -9.08 -13.46 8.17
CA SER A 153 -8.00 -12.54 8.51
C SER A 153 -7.02 -12.40 7.34
N VAL A 154 -6.74 -11.17 6.94
CA VAL A 154 -5.73 -10.83 5.94
C VAL A 154 -4.65 -9.99 6.60
N PRO A 155 -3.51 -10.57 6.96
CA PRO A 155 -2.44 -9.86 7.62
C PRO A 155 -1.85 -8.76 6.74
N ARG A 156 -1.71 -7.58 7.31
CA ARG A 156 -1.00 -6.46 6.73
C ARG A 156 0.48 -6.58 7.12
N ARG A 157 1.35 -6.68 6.12
CA ARG A 157 2.80 -6.75 6.29
C ARG A 157 3.43 -5.45 5.85
N GLU A 158 4.33 -4.92 6.66
CA GLU A 158 5.18 -3.82 6.26
C GLU A 158 6.31 -4.32 5.35
N LEU A 159 6.91 -3.41 4.60
CA LEU A 159 7.94 -3.77 3.62
C LEU A 159 9.18 -4.41 4.25
N ASP A 160 9.51 -4.06 5.49
CA ASP A 160 10.63 -4.63 6.25
C ASP A 160 10.30 -5.97 6.92
N THR A 161 9.01 -6.34 6.99
CA THR A 161 8.53 -7.58 7.61
C THR A 161 7.90 -8.55 6.60
N MET A 162 8.22 -8.38 5.30
CA MET A 162 7.67 -9.24 4.23
C MET A 162 7.89 -10.74 4.43
N ASP A 163 9.00 -11.11 5.06
CA ASP A 163 9.38 -12.50 5.26
C ASP A 163 8.60 -13.19 6.40
N THR A 164 7.84 -12.43 7.17
CA THR A 164 7.11 -12.96 8.31
C THR A 164 5.71 -13.43 7.90
N GLY A 165 5.56 -14.72 7.72
CA GLY A 165 4.26 -15.37 7.56
C GLY A 165 3.86 -15.72 6.11
N PRO A 166 2.98 -16.73 5.97
CA PRO A 166 2.69 -17.38 4.69
C PRO A 166 1.60 -16.70 3.85
N TYR A 167 1.01 -15.60 4.32
CA TYR A 167 -0.13 -14.94 3.70
C TYR A 167 -0.18 -13.47 4.09
N GLY A 168 -0.66 -12.61 3.21
CA GLY A 168 -0.87 -11.21 3.56
C GLY A 168 -0.84 -10.24 2.40
N VAL A 169 -0.94 -8.96 2.75
CA VAL A 169 -0.88 -7.83 1.84
C VAL A 169 0.25 -6.90 2.25
N LEU A 170 1.03 -6.41 1.26
CA LEU A 170 2.11 -5.45 1.50
C LEU A 170 1.54 -4.06 1.67
N HIS A 171 2.00 -3.36 2.67
CA HIS A 171 1.52 -2.03 3.01
C HIS A 171 2.67 -1.12 3.48
N ASP A 172 2.56 0.14 3.14
CA ASP A 172 3.34 1.24 3.70
C ASP A 172 2.38 2.35 4.13
N PRO A 173 2.54 2.95 5.31
CA PRO A 173 1.61 3.96 5.84
C PRO A 173 1.43 5.19 4.94
N VAL A 174 2.41 5.49 4.08
CA VAL A 174 2.40 6.63 3.15
C VAL A 174 2.01 6.22 1.74
N LEU A 175 2.58 5.11 1.26
CA LEU A 175 2.37 4.64 -0.11
C LEU A 175 1.10 3.81 -0.29
N GLY A 176 0.49 3.34 0.80
CA GLY A 176 -0.69 2.49 0.79
C GLY A 176 -0.37 1.02 0.51
N TYR A 177 -1.31 0.29 -0.05
CA TYR A 177 -1.16 -1.14 -0.35
C TYR A 177 -0.44 -1.34 -1.68
N LEU A 178 0.67 -2.05 -1.64
CA LEU A 178 1.63 -2.18 -2.74
C LEU A 178 1.57 -3.52 -3.45
N GLY A 179 1.10 -4.56 -2.78
CA GLY A 179 1.09 -5.92 -3.31
C GLY A 179 0.53 -6.95 -2.36
N ALA A 180 0.58 -8.22 -2.77
CA ALA A 180 0.09 -9.35 -1.99
C ALA A 180 0.97 -10.58 -2.16
N LEU A 181 0.94 -11.46 -1.17
CA LEU A 181 1.44 -12.81 -1.30
C LEU A 181 0.42 -13.64 -2.10
N GLU A 182 0.80 -14.11 -3.26
CA GLU A 182 -0.07 -14.94 -4.10
C GLU A 182 0.14 -16.44 -3.82
N PRO A 183 -0.77 -17.32 -4.26
CA PRO A 183 -0.67 -18.78 -4.03
C PRO A 183 0.60 -19.44 -4.58
N CYS A 184 1.38 -18.75 -5.39
CA CYS A 184 2.70 -19.19 -5.84
C CYS A 184 3.80 -19.04 -4.77
N GLY A 185 3.48 -18.50 -3.59
CA GLY A 185 4.40 -18.27 -2.48
C GLY A 185 5.32 -17.06 -2.67
N ARG A 186 4.95 -16.10 -3.52
CA ARG A 186 5.77 -14.92 -3.82
C ARG A 186 4.99 -13.64 -3.61
N TRP A 187 5.68 -12.58 -3.19
CA TRP A 187 5.13 -11.25 -3.01
C TRP A 187 5.01 -10.54 -4.36
N HIS A 188 3.79 -10.46 -4.90
CA HIS A 188 3.48 -9.80 -6.16
C HIS A 188 3.13 -8.34 -5.94
N LEU A 189 3.84 -7.45 -6.63
CA LEU A 189 3.47 -6.04 -6.65
C LEU A 189 2.19 -5.81 -7.48
N ASP A 190 1.43 -4.80 -7.12
CA ASP A 190 0.32 -4.32 -7.95
C ASP A 190 0.86 -3.48 -9.11
N TRP A 191 1.57 -4.13 -10.02
CA TRP A 191 2.35 -3.53 -11.10
C TRP A 191 1.58 -2.52 -11.99
N PRO A 192 0.24 -2.56 -12.14
CA PRO A 192 -0.47 -1.49 -12.86
C PRO A 192 -0.49 -0.16 -12.10
N ARG A 193 -0.20 -0.18 -10.79
CA ARG A 193 -0.21 1.00 -9.90
C ARG A 193 1.11 1.27 -9.21
N VAL A 194 1.94 0.26 -9.06
CA VAL A 194 3.19 0.31 -8.31
C VAL A 194 4.33 -0.18 -9.18
N TYR A 195 5.31 0.67 -9.38
CA TYR A 195 6.60 0.30 -9.96
C TYR A 195 7.65 0.34 -8.86
N ALA A 196 8.53 -0.64 -8.81
CA ALA A 196 9.67 -0.67 -7.91
C ALA A 196 10.95 -0.98 -8.69
N ARG A 197 12.06 -0.42 -8.24
CA ARG A 197 13.40 -0.70 -8.78
C ARG A 197 14.42 -0.83 -7.67
N PRO A 198 15.44 -1.68 -7.83
CA PRO A 198 16.54 -1.75 -6.88
C PRO A 198 17.42 -0.48 -6.97
N THR A 199 17.92 -0.07 -5.80
CA THR A 199 18.94 0.97 -5.63
C THR A 199 19.98 0.51 -4.62
N THR A 200 21.04 1.28 -4.41
CA THR A 200 22.02 0.99 -3.35
C THR A 200 21.43 1.10 -1.94
N GLY A 201 20.38 1.93 -1.78
CA GLY A 201 19.67 2.12 -0.51
C GLY A 201 18.49 1.17 -0.29
N GLY A 202 18.20 0.28 -1.24
CA GLY A 202 17.06 -0.64 -1.21
C GLY A 202 16.11 -0.46 -2.39
N LEU A 203 14.87 -0.93 -2.25
CA LEU A 203 13.86 -0.77 -3.29
C LEU A 203 13.25 0.63 -3.26
N ALA A 204 13.31 1.33 -4.39
CA ALA A 204 12.62 2.59 -4.60
C ALA A 204 11.29 2.37 -5.31
N PHE A 205 10.23 3.01 -4.82
CA PHE A 205 8.86 2.84 -5.30
C PHE A 205 8.35 4.08 -6.04
N THR A 206 7.53 3.84 -7.05
CA THR A 206 6.79 4.85 -7.80
C THR A 206 5.31 4.48 -7.86
N LEU A 207 4.44 5.39 -7.47
CA LEU A 207 2.99 5.23 -7.57
C LEU A 207 2.52 5.73 -8.95
N LEU A 208 2.15 4.79 -9.84
CA LEU A 208 1.90 5.09 -11.25
C LEU A 208 0.57 5.80 -11.52
N ARG A 209 -0.45 5.56 -10.70
CA ARG A 209 -1.82 6.08 -10.87
C ARG A 209 -2.24 7.01 -9.73
N GLN A 210 -1.29 7.68 -9.12
CA GLN A 210 -1.54 8.72 -8.14
C GLN A 210 -1.22 10.07 -8.74
N ASP A 211 -2.20 10.92 -8.83
CA ASP A 211 -2.03 12.24 -9.40
C ASP A 211 -1.51 13.25 -8.38
N SER A 212 -1.90 13.13 -7.11
CA SER A 212 -1.46 14.03 -6.03
C SER A 212 -1.68 13.42 -4.64
N PRO A 213 -0.72 13.53 -3.70
CA PRO A 213 0.68 13.90 -3.95
C PRO A 213 1.39 12.86 -4.83
N ARG A 214 2.36 13.27 -5.64
CA ARG A 214 3.06 12.35 -6.54
C ARG A 214 4.30 11.75 -5.88
N PHE A 215 4.28 10.45 -5.65
CA PHE A 215 5.45 9.69 -5.17
C PHE A 215 6.12 8.98 -6.36
N VAL A 216 7.31 9.43 -6.71
CA VAL A 216 8.11 8.89 -7.81
C VAL A 216 9.51 8.61 -7.30
N ASP A 217 9.92 7.35 -7.38
CA ASP A 217 11.26 6.91 -7.03
C ASP A 217 11.63 7.25 -5.58
N VAL A 218 10.77 6.85 -4.64
CA VAL A 218 10.95 7.09 -3.19
C VAL A 218 11.38 5.83 -2.46
N LEU A 219 12.31 6.00 -1.52
CA LEU A 219 12.86 4.95 -0.65
C LEU A 219 12.13 4.95 0.68
N PRO A 220 11.40 3.88 1.04
CA PRO A 220 10.83 3.70 2.36
C PRO A 220 11.89 3.71 3.47
N ALA A 221 11.46 4.02 4.70
CA ALA A 221 12.35 3.95 5.87
C ALA A 221 12.85 2.51 6.07
N GLY A 222 14.10 2.38 6.55
CA GLY A 222 14.70 1.07 6.81
C GLY A 222 15.35 0.39 5.59
N GLY A 223 15.17 0.92 4.39
CA GLY A 223 15.78 0.41 3.16
C GLY A 223 15.35 -1.04 2.88
N VAL A 224 14.20 -1.23 2.26
CA VAL A 224 13.73 -2.58 1.88
C VAL A 224 14.76 -3.24 0.97
N ARG A 225 15.47 -4.23 1.49
CA ARG A 225 16.40 -5.01 0.68
C ARG A 225 15.62 -6.01 -0.15
N GLY A 226 16.02 -6.20 -1.40
CA GLY A 226 15.38 -7.16 -2.29
C GLY A 226 15.66 -6.86 -3.75
N GLU A 227 15.29 -7.81 -4.57
CA GLU A 227 15.34 -7.71 -6.03
C GLU A 227 13.93 -7.74 -6.62
N ILE A 228 13.78 -7.12 -7.76
CA ILE A 228 12.55 -7.25 -8.54
C ILE A 228 12.81 -8.19 -9.71
N ALA A 229 12.06 -9.28 -9.74
CA ALA A 229 12.16 -10.27 -10.81
C ALA A 229 10.77 -10.62 -11.37
N PRO A 230 10.68 -11.12 -12.60
CA PRO A 230 9.42 -11.67 -13.10
C PRO A 230 9.09 -12.98 -12.37
N CYS A 231 7.85 -13.14 -11.94
CA CYS A 231 7.37 -14.40 -11.39
C CYS A 231 7.42 -15.50 -12.47
N PRO A 232 8.04 -16.66 -12.23
CA PRO A 232 8.09 -17.75 -13.22
C PRO A 232 6.71 -18.30 -13.62
N ARG A 233 5.70 -18.15 -12.73
CA ARG A 233 4.33 -18.61 -12.99
C ARG A 233 3.47 -17.59 -13.74
N HIS A 234 3.62 -16.30 -13.42
CA HIS A 234 2.68 -15.27 -13.83
C HIS A 234 3.32 -14.19 -14.72
N GLY A 235 4.65 -14.15 -14.82
CA GLY A 235 5.38 -13.10 -15.54
C GLY A 235 5.31 -11.70 -14.90
N THR A 236 4.54 -11.54 -13.83
CA THR A 236 4.36 -10.26 -13.13
C THR A 236 5.49 -10.00 -12.15
N PRO A 237 5.82 -8.73 -11.83
CA PRO A 237 6.89 -8.39 -10.91
C PRO A 237 6.65 -8.92 -9.51
N VAL A 238 7.64 -9.58 -8.95
CA VAL A 238 7.69 -10.03 -7.55
C VAL A 238 8.90 -9.44 -6.84
N VAL A 239 8.75 -9.25 -5.54
CA VAL A 239 9.86 -8.93 -4.65
C VAL A 239 10.47 -10.24 -4.19
N LEU A 240 11.78 -10.35 -4.37
CA LEU A 240 12.62 -11.42 -3.82
C LEU A 240 13.43 -10.82 -2.68
N THR A 241 13.28 -11.34 -1.48
CA THR A 241 14.02 -10.97 -0.26
C THR A 241 15.07 -12.00 0.07
#